data_22fd58b94912e36757114bf61fcb83ea
#
_entry.id   22fd58b94912e36757114bf61fcb83ea
#
_cell.length_a   1.000
_cell.length_b   1.000
_cell.length_c   1.000
_cell.angle_alpha   90.00
_cell.angle_beta   90.00
_cell.angle_gamma   90.00
#
_symmetry.space_group_name_H-M   'P 1'
#
loop_
_entity.id
_entity.type
_entity.pdbx_description
1 polymer ?
#
loop_
_entity_poly.entity_id
_entity_poly.type
_entity_poly.pdbx_seq_one_letter_code
_entity_poly.pdbx_strand_id
1 'polypeptide(L)'
;RGVLRLLANVVEVLYQREGNIDLILPGDINMDVSGIREEFLKHIGREYEGVIASDIAGHDAKAQALDRDNKQWKHLGERIATAIFYHSFSADDSEKGVSLPYVKLAVLRSNEYPAMVTDVLQRLSNTLWYINSRGETYYFSRIPNLNRMILDKKELFNETYEAALKRIVEKESGRNFDTYVWPGHDGFRAGEIPDNHALKLVILHP
;
A
#
# COMPACT_ATOMS: atom_id res chain seq x y z
N ARG A 1 10.94 23.78 -20.78
CA ARG A 1 10.87 22.66 -21.76
C ARG A 1 10.33 21.36 -21.14
N GLY A 2 10.72 20.98 -19.90
CA GLY A 2 10.25 19.74 -19.25
C GLY A 2 8.75 19.68 -19.04
N VAL A 3 8.15 20.72 -18.50
CA VAL A 3 6.69 20.79 -18.26
C VAL A 3 5.89 20.60 -19.57
N LEU A 4 6.31 21.22 -20.68
CA LEU A 4 5.64 21.05 -21.98
C LEU A 4 5.74 19.63 -22.50
N ARG A 5 6.88 18.95 -22.26
CA ARG A 5 7.05 17.55 -22.63
C ARG A 5 6.17 16.63 -21.78
N LEU A 6 6.10 16.88 -20.47
CA LEU A 6 5.21 16.16 -19.58
C LEU A 6 3.74 16.30 -20.04
N LEU A 7 3.28 17.52 -20.30
CA LEU A 7 1.93 17.78 -20.78
C LEU A 7 1.66 17.11 -22.14
N ALA A 8 2.62 17.15 -23.06
CA ALA A 8 2.49 16.48 -24.36
C ALA A 8 2.31 14.96 -24.19
N ASN A 9 3.12 14.32 -23.35
CA ASN A 9 3.00 12.89 -23.05
C ASN A 9 1.63 12.56 -22.40
N VAL A 10 1.17 13.39 -21.47
CA VAL A 10 -0.15 13.21 -20.82
C VAL A 10 -1.26 13.29 -21.85
N VAL A 11 -1.27 14.33 -22.70
CA VAL A 11 -2.28 14.50 -23.74
C VAL A 11 -2.26 13.34 -24.73
N GLU A 12 -1.07 12.91 -25.18
CA GLU A 12 -0.92 11.78 -26.10
C GLU A 12 -1.53 10.49 -25.52
N VAL A 13 -1.19 10.16 -24.27
CA VAL A 13 -1.69 8.96 -23.60
C VAL A 13 -3.20 9.01 -23.41
N LEU A 14 -3.75 10.16 -23.03
CA LEU A 14 -5.19 10.31 -22.81
C LEU A 14 -5.97 10.34 -24.14
N TYR A 15 -5.39 10.91 -25.19
CA TYR A 15 -5.99 10.92 -26.52
C TYR A 15 -6.10 9.52 -27.14
N GLN A 16 -5.13 8.64 -26.82
CA GLN A 16 -5.13 7.25 -27.30
C GLN A 16 -6.10 6.34 -26.50
N ARG A 17 -6.60 6.79 -25.35
CA ARG A 17 -7.59 6.04 -24.59
C ARG A 17 -8.95 6.12 -25.25
N GLU A 18 -9.63 4.98 -25.38
CA GLU A 18 -11.03 4.95 -25.80
C GLU A 18 -11.92 5.61 -24.74
N GLY A 19 -12.57 6.68 -25.08
CA GLY A 19 -13.54 7.40 -24.23
C GLY A 19 -13.45 8.92 -24.40
N ASN A 20 -14.59 9.60 -24.36
CA ASN A 20 -14.63 11.06 -24.36
C ASN A 20 -14.19 11.56 -22.99
N ILE A 21 -13.01 12.17 -22.92
CA ILE A 21 -12.53 12.92 -21.77
C ILE A 21 -12.78 14.39 -22.06
N ASP A 22 -13.80 14.97 -21.42
CA ASP A 22 -14.15 16.38 -21.61
C ASP A 22 -13.14 17.33 -20.92
N LEU A 23 -12.50 16.85 -19.86
CA LEU A 23 -11.55 17.61 -19.06
C LEU A 23 -10.46 16.69 -18.52
N ILE A 24 -9.19 17.08 -18.70
CA ILE A 24 -8.04 16.40 -18.12
C ILE A 24 -7.86 16.90 -16.68
N LEU A 25 -8.01 16.00 -15.72
CA LEU A 25 -7.82 16.26 -14.30
C LEU A 25 -6.45 15.76 -13.82
N PRO A 26 -5.88 16.31 -12.73
CA PRO A 26 -4.64 15.82 -12.14
C PRO A 26 -4.64 14.31 -11.86
N GLY A 27 -5.78 13.75 -11.44
CA GLY A 27 -5.93 12.32 -11.21
C GLY A 27 -5.90 11.45 -12.49
N ASP A 28 -6.01 12.03 -13.67
CA ASP A 28 -5.96 11.28 -14.95
C ASP A 28 -4.52 11.04 -15.44
N ILE A 29 -3.53 11.66 -14.81
CA ILE A 29 -2.12 11.55 -15.17
C ILE A 29 -1.60 10.18 -14.74
N ASN A 30 -1.32 9.30 -15.72
CA ASN A 30 -0.96 7.91 -15.46
C ASN A 30 0.54 7.75 -15.17
N MET A 31 0.87 7.41 -13.93
CA MET A 31 2.25 7.17 -13.48
C MET A 31 2.81 5.80 -13.90
N ASP A 32 2.00 4.88 -14.43
CA ASP A 32 2.50 3.64 -15.04
C ASP A 32 3.20 3.88 -16.37
N VAL A 33 2.88 5.00 -17.04
CA VAL A 33 3.54 5.39 -18.29
C VAL A 33 4.95 5.88 -17.98
N SER A 34 5.96 5.13 -18.41
CA SER A 34 7.37 5.42 -18.12
C SER A 34 7.79 6.83 -18.55
N GLY A 35 7.34 7.28 -19.72
CA GLY A 35 7.64 8.63 -20.23
C GLY A 35 7.10 9.76 -19.34
N ILE A 36 5.92 9.57 -18.74
CA ILE A 36 5.33 10.52 -17.78
C ILE A 36 6.09 10.47 -16.47
N ARG A 37 6.27 9.26 -15.91
CA ARG A 37 6.95 9.04 -14.64
C ARG A 37 8.39 9.56 -14.67
N GLU A 38 9.17 9.21 -15.67
CA GLU A 38 10.55 9.63 -15.80
C GLU A 38 10.69 11.14 -15.96
N GLU A 39 9.84 11.77 -16.78
CA GLU A 39 9.88 13.21 -16.94
C GLU A 39 9.56 13.93 -15.64
N PHE A 40 8.61 13.41 -14.85
CA PHE A 40 8.26 13.96 -13.55
C PHE A 40 9.39 13.78 -12.53
N LEU A 41 9.98 12.58 -12.44
CA LEU A 41 11.08 12.28 -11.52
C LEU A 41 12.35 13.13 -11.78
N LYS A 42 12.58 13.61 -13.00
CA LYS A 42 13.65 14.57 -13.28
C LYS A 42 13.51 15.90 -12.54
N HIS A 43 12.29 16.28 -12.20
CA HIS A 43 11.99 17.54 -11.54
C HIS A 43 11.88 17.42 -10.02
N ILE A 44 11.34 16.31 -9.52
CA ILE A 44 11.11 16.11 -8.08
C ILE A 44 12.20 15.30 -7.37
N GLY A 45 13.02 14.58 -8.14
CA GLY A 45 14.07 13.69 -7.64
C GLY A 45 13.72 12.20 -7.78
N ARG A 46 14.72 11.38 -8.09
CA ARG A 46 14.56 9.94 -8.28
C ARG A 46 14.24 9.18 -6.99
N GLU A 47 14.48 9.78 -5.85
CA GLU A 47 14.13 9.23 -4.53
C GLU A 47 12.62 8.99 -4.33
N TYR A 48 11.77 9.60 -5.16
CA TYR A 48 10.33 9.36 -5.17
C TYR A 48 9.88 8.17 -6.02
N GLU A 49 10.78 7.54 -6.75
CA GLU A 49 10.46 6.37 -7.57
C GLU A 49 9.91 5.23 -6.71
N GLY A 50 10.52 4.97 -5.55
CA GLY A 50 10.04 3.99 -4.59
C GLY A 50 8.65 4.32 -4.02
N VAL A 51 8.35 5.60 -3.81
CA VAL A 51 7.02 6.06 -3.36
C VAL A 51 5.97 5.76 -4.43
N ILE A 52 6.24 6.11 -5.69
CA ILE A 52 5.33 5.84 -6.80
C ILE A 52 5.08 4.34 -6.95
N ALA A 53 6.15 3.54 -7.01
CA ALA A 53 6.07 2.09 -7.24
C ALA A 53 5.35 1.33 -6.11
N SER A 54 5.53 1.79 -4.87
CA SER A 54 4.92 1.16 -3.69
C SER A 54 3.45 1.53 -3.51
N ASP A 55 3.12 2.81 -3.66
CA ASP A 55 1.84 3.32 -3.22
C ASP A 55 0.89 3.72 -4.36
N ILE A 56 1.40 4.19 -5.51
CA ILE A 56 0.58 4.86 -6.52
C ILE A 56 0.37 3.99 -7.75
N ALA A 57 1.46 3.66 -8.47
CA ALA A 57 1.43 3.01 -9.77
C ALA A 57 2.58 2.03 -9.94
N GLY A 58 2.27 0.78 -10.28
CA GLY A 58 3.19 -0.33 -10.42
C GLY A 58 2.52 -1.66 -10.10
N HIS A 59 3.16 -2.78 -10.42
CA HIS A 59 2.56 -4.11 -10.28
C HIS A 59 1.97 -4.37 -8.88
N ASP A 60 2.67 -3.94 -7.82
CA ASP A 60 2.29 -4.16 -6.42
C ASP A 60 1.87 -2.86 -5.71
N ALA A 61 1.58 -1.79 -6.47
CA ALA A 61 1.18 -0.51 -5.90
C ALA A 61 -0.13 -0.64 -5.13
N LYS A 62 -0.12 -0.16 -3.88
CA LYS A 62 -1.24 -0.33 -2.93
C LYS A 62 -2.54 0.33 -3.39
N ALA A 63 -2.47 1.53 -4.01
CA ALA A 63 -3.66 2.20 -4.53
C ALA A 63 -4.32 1.39 -5.65
N GLN A 64 -3.52 0.84 -6.58
CA GLN A 64 -4.03 -0.03 -7.64
C GLN A 64 -4.54 -1.37 -7.12
N ALA A 65 -3.91 -1.93 -6.06
CA ALA A 65 -4.41 -3.14 -5.40
C ALA A 65 -5.80 -2.91 -4.82
N LEU A 66 -6.01 -1.80 -4.10
CA LEU A 66 -7.32 -1.43 -3.58
C LEU A 66 -8.38 -1.24 -4.68
N ASP A 67 -8.00 -0.67 -5.82
CA ASP A 67 -8.90 -0.52 -6.97
C ASP A 67 -9.26 -1.87 -7.62
N ARG A 68 -8.31 -2.81 -7.69
CA ARG A 68 -8.57 -4.19 -8.18
C ARG A 68 -9.58 -4.93 -7.30
N ASP A 69 -9.49 -4.73 -5.98
CA ASP A 69 -10.41 -5.34 -5.00
C ASP A 69 -11.79 -4.67 -5.02
N ASN A 70 -11.87 -3.42 -5.50
CA ASN A 70 -13.09 -2.61 -5.51
C ASN A 70 -13.39 -2.06 -6.91
N LYS A 71 -13.73 -2.93 -7.85
CA LYS A 71 -13.95 -2.57 -9.27
C LYS A 71 -14.97 -1.45 -9.51
N GLN A 72 -15.91 -1.28 -8.58
CA GLN A 72 -16.89 -0.17 -8.62
C GLN A 72 -16.25 1.22 -8.48
N TRP A 73 -15.02 1.31 -8.00
CA TRP A 73 -14.29 2.58 -7.87
C TRP A 73 -13.73 3.12 -9.18
N LYS A 74 -13.67 2.30 -10.22
CA LYS A 74 -13.19 2.72 -11.55
C LYS A 74 -11.84 3.45 -11.49
N HIS A 75 -10.87 2.86 -10.79
CA HIS A 75 -9.52 3.42 -10.56
C HIS A 75 -9.50 4.74 -9.75
N LEU A 76 -10.50 4.97 -8.91
CA LEU A 76 -10.55 6.19 -8.10
C LEU A 76 -9.44 6.25 -7.06
N GLY A 77 -8.99 5.11 -6.53
CA GLY A 77 -7.88 5.03 -5.58
C GLY A 77 -6.56 5.52 -6.18
N GLU A 78 -6.19 5.02 -7.36
CA GLU A 78 -5.02 5.48 -8.10
C GLU A 78 -5.13 6.96 -8.47
N ARG A 79 -6.30 7.41 -8.93
CA ARG A 79 -6.56 8.81 -9.30
C ARG A 79 -6.40 9.76 -8.12
N ILE A 80 -6.92 9.40 -6.94
CA ILE A 80 -6.76 10.19 -5.71
C ILE A 80 -5.30 10.22 -5.28
N ALA A 81 -4.62 9.07 -5.24
CA ALA A 81 -3.22 8.98 -4.86
C ALA A 81 -2.35 9.83 -5.80
N THR A 82 -2.56 9.74 -7.11
CA THR A 82 -1.87 10.55 -8.12
C THR A 82 -2.11 12.04 -7.90
N ALA A 83 -3.35 12.47 -7.70
CA ALA A 83 -3.68 13.88 -7.48
C ALA A 83 -2.99 14.43 -6.22
N ILE A 84 -3.02 13.69 -5.10
CA ILE A 84 -2.33 14.08 -3.87
C ILE A 84 -0.82 14.14 -4.08
N PHE A 85 -0.26 13.17 -4.82
CA PHE A 85 1.17 13.14 -5.11
C PHE A 85 1.62 14.38 -5.87
N TYR A 86 0.89 14.81 -6.90
CA TYR A 86 1.22 16.03 -7.64
C TYR A 86 1.17 17.29 -6.77
N HIS A 87 0.29 17.35 -5.79
CA HIS A 87 0.20 18.46 -4.84
C HIS A 87 1.20 18.38 -3.67
N SER A 88 2.03 17.34 -3.63
CA SER A 88 3.00 17.16 -2.53
C SER A 88 4.31 17.92 -2.75
N PHE A 89 4.46 18.61 -3.87
CA PHE A 89 5.70 19.32 -4.24
C PHE A 89 5.46 20.83 -4.30
N SER A 90 5.74 21.50 -3.21
CA SER A 90 5.84 22.97 -3.14
C SER A 90 7.22 23.36 -2.65
N ALA A 91 7.67 24.56 -3.00
CA ALA A 91 8.92 25.14 -2.48
C ALA A 91 8.84 25.41 -0.98
N ASP A 92 7.65 25.70 -0.47
CA ASP A 92 7.37 25.88 0.96
C ASP A 92 6.73 24.61 1.54
N ASP A 93 7.32 24.10 2.63
CA ASP A 93 6.81 22.92 3.33
C ASP A 93 5.40 23.12 3.94
N SER A 94 5.04 24.37 4.24
CA SER A 94 3.71 24.73 4.75
C SER A 94 2.61 24.62 3.69
N GLU A 95 2.97 24.74 2.40
CA GLU A 95 2.05 24.69 1.26
C GLU A 95 1.98 23.30 0.62
N LYS A 96 2.75 22.33 1.11
CA LYS A 96 2.72 20.96 0.59
C LYS A 96 1.41 20.27 0.90
N GLY A 97 0.86 19.64 -0.12
CA GLY A 97 -0.32 18.80 -0.01
C GLY A 97 -1.61 19.46 -0.47
N VAL A 98 -2.69 18.74 -0.27
CA VAL A 98 -4.01 19.12 -0.79
C VAL A 98 -5.11 18.75 0.20
N SER A 99 -6.10 19.62 0.36
CA SER A 99 -7.28 19.33 1.20
C SER A 99 -8.32 18.49 0.46
N LEU A 100 -9.20 17.81 1.21
CA LEU A 100 -10.26 16.96 0.66
C LEU A 100 -11.13 17.67 -0.41
N PRO A 101 -11.56 18.95 -0.23
CA PRO A 101 -12.31 19.64 -1.28
C PRO A 101 -11.55 19.74 -2.61
N TYR A 102 -10.25 20.05 -2.53
CA TYR A 102 -9.41 20.12 -3.74
C TYR A 102 -9.10 18.73 -4.32
N VAL A 103 -8.95 17.69 -3.49
CA VAL A 103 -8.86 16.31 -4.00
C VAL A 103 -10.10 15.98 -4.83
N LYS A 104 -11.30 16.32 -4.34
CA LYS A 104 -12.55 16.13 -5.07
C LYS A 104 -12.53 16.83 -6.43
N LEU A 105 -12.09 18.08 -6.48
CA LEU A 105 -11.95 18.84 -7.74
C LEU A 105 -10.93 18.21 -8.71
N ALA A 106 -9.86 17.60 -8.17
CA ALA A 106 -8.79 17.02 -8.95
C ALA A 106 -9.11 15.63 -9.55
N VAL A 107 -10.19 14.97 -9.07
CA VAL A 107 -10.48 13.58 -9.48
C VAL A 107 -11.92 13.35 -9.91
N LEU A 108 -12.91 14.15 -9.47
CA LEU A 108 -14.32 13.88 -9.75
C LEU A 108 -14.67 14.13 -11.20
N ARG A 109 -15.37 13.17 -11.78
CA ARG A 109 -16.05 13.26 -13.09
C ARG A 109 -17.55 13.46 -12.91
N SER A 110 -18.21 13.92 -13.95
CA SER A 110 -19.63 14.28 -13.93
C SER A 110 -20.58 13.18 -13.42
N ASN A 111 -20.18 11.92 -13.52
CA ASN A 111 -20.99 10.76 -13.12
C ASN A 111 -20.51 10.09 -11.80
N GLU A 112 -19.69 10.76 -11.02
CA GLU A 112 -19.13 10.21 -9.78
C GLU A 112 -19.64 10.97 -8.55
N TYR A 113 -19.81 10.24 -7.42
CA TYR A 113 -20.34 10.82 -6.20
C TYR A 113 -19.22 11.33 -5.28
N PRO A 114 -19.29 12.59 -4.79
CA PRO A 114 -18.27 13.18 -3.90
C PRO A 114 -18.04 12.41 -2.60
N ALA A 115 -19.05 11.69 -2.10
CA ALA A 115 -18.93 10.85 -0.92
C ALA A 115 -17.93 9.70 -1.13
N MET A 116 -17.93 9.10 -2.33
CA MET A 116 -17.01 8.01 -2.67
C MET A 116 -15.56 8.44 -2.57
N VAL A 117 -15.22 9.67 -2.96
CA VAL A 117 -13.85 10.20 -2.81
C VAL A 117 -13.42 10.25 -1.35
N THR A 118 -14.33 10.62 -0.45
CA THR A 118 -14.05 10.67 0.99
C THR A 118 -13.75 9.28 1.55
N ASP A 119 -14.58 8.30 1.21
CA ASP A 119 -14.43 6.91 1.68
C ASP A 119 -13.13 6.27 1.13
N VAL A 120 -12.87 6.47 -0.16
CA VAL A 120 -11.65 5.95 -0.80
C VAL A 120 -10.41 6.61 -0.23
N LEU A 121 -10.41 7.94 -0.04
CA LEU A 121 -9.27 8.65 0.57
C LEU A 121 -8.98 8.15 1.99
N GLN A 122 -10.02 7.87 2.79
CA GLN A 122 -9.83 7.30 4.12
C GLN A 122 -9.20 5.92 4.06
N ARG A 123 -9.60 5.07 3.13
CA ARG A 123 -8.99 3.75 2.92
C ARG A 123 -7.53 3.88 2.44
N LEU A 124 -7.25 4.78 1.51
CA LEU A 124 -5.87 5.06 1.07
C LEU A 124 -5.01 5.52 2.25
N SER A 125 -5.49 6.47 3.06
CA SER A 125 -4.78 6.95 4.24
C SER A 125 -4.51 5.83 5.24
N ASN A 126 -5.34 4.80 5.25
CA ASN A 126 -5.18 3.62 6.10
C ASN A 126 -4.29 2.53 5.49
N THR A 127 -3.98 2.56 4.21
CA THR A 127 -3.29 1.47 3.50
C THR A 127 -1.93 1.90 2.95
N LEU A 128 -1.81 3.12 2.43
CA LEU A 128 -0.58 3.60 1.79
C LEU A 128 0.51 3.89 2.83
N TRP A 129 1.77 3.62 2.47
CA TRP A 129 2.90 3.79 3.39
C TRP A 129 3.44 5.21 3.43
N TYR A 130 3.39 5.93 2.31
CA TYR A 130 4.03 7.24 2.17
C TYR A 130 3.05 8.42 2.22
N ILE A 131 1.74 8.14 2.32
CA ILE A 131 0.74 9.19 2.52
C ILE A 131 0.77 9.67 3.98
N ASN A 132 0.74 10.97 4.15
CA ASN A 132 0.71 11.65 5.44
C ASN A 132 -0.40 12.69 5.45
N SER A 133 -0.80 13.14 6.65
CA SER A 133 -1.75 14.23 6.80
C SER A 133 -1.23 15.26 7.83
N ARG A 134 -1.54 16.52 7.57
CA ARG A 134 -1.33 17.63 8.51
C ARG A 134 -2.65 18.38 8.61
N GLY A 135 -3.39 18.17 9.71
CA GLY A 135 -4.77 18.63 9.81
C GLY A 135 -5.63 18.02 8.71
N GLU A 136 -6.25 18.86 7.88
CA GLU A 136 -7.10 18.43 6.76
C GLU A 136 -6.36 18.29 5.43
N THR A 137 -5.03 18.45 5.41
CA THR A 137 -4.20 18.43 4.21
C THR A 137 -3.46 17.09 4.09
N TYR A 138 -3.55 16.45 2.93
CA TYR A 138 -2.91 15.18 2.60
C TYR A 138 -1.72 15.41 1.67
N TYR A 139 -0.62 14.70 1.89
CA TYR A 139 0.58 14.79 1.06
C TYR A 139 1.39 13.50 1.10
N PHE A 140 2.21 13.28 0.09
CA PHE A 140 3.21 12.23 0.07
C PHE A 140 4.57 12.75 0.55
N SER A 141 5.27 11.91 1.30
CA SER A 141 6.65 12.17 1.71
C SER A 141 7.57 11.01 1.34
N ARG A 142 8.87 11.23 1.36
CA ARG A 142 9.88 10.16 1.17
C ARG A 142 10.02 9.26 2.39
N ILE A 143 9.59 9.76 3.54
CA ILE A 143 9.67 9.03 4.80
C ILE A 143 8.36 8.26 4.96
N PRO A 144 8.41 6.94 5.01
CA PRO A 144 7.21 6.14 5.18
C PRO A 144 6.60 6.36 6.58
N ASN A 145 5.31 6.17 6.69
CA ASN A 145 4.62 6.11 7.97
C ASN A 145 5.00 4.79 8.68
N LEU A 146 5.98 4.88 9.59
CA LEU A 146 6.52 3.71 10.28
C LEU A 146 5.45 2.93 11.06
N ASN A 147 4.50 3.63 11.67
CA ASN A 147 3.42 2.96 12.40
C ASN A 147 2.58 2.06 11.46
N ARG A 148 2.33 2.54 10.24
CA ARG A 148 1.61 1.78 9.22
C ARG A 148 2.42 0.57 8.77
N MET A 149 3.70 0.74 8.49
CA MET A 149 4.57 -0.38 8.10
C MET A 149 4.67 -1.44 9.21
N ILE A 150 4.71 -1.01 10.47
CA ILE A 150 4.72 -1.93 11.62
C ILE A 150 3.40 -2.71 11.70
N LEU A 151 2.25 -2.06 11.50
CA LEU A 151 0.94 -2.73 11.52
C LEU A 151 0.84 -3.77 10.40
N ASP A 152 1.18 -3.40 9.16
CA ASP A 152 1.20 -4.33 8.02
C ASP A 152 2.11 -5.55 8.28
N LYS A 153 3.31 -5.27 8.82
CA LYS A 153 4.24 -6.35 9.19
C LYS A 153 3.69 -7.22 10.31
N LYS A 154 3.07 -6.61 11.32
CA LYS A 154 2.47 -7.34 12.44
C LYS A 154 1.34 -8.27 11.99
N GLU A 155 0.47 -7.82 11.08
CA GLU A 155 -0.59 -8.66 10.49
C GLU A 155 -0.01 -9.84 9.70
N LEU A 156 1.03 -9.59 8.89
CA LEU A 156 1.76 -10.65 8.18
C LEU A 156 2.45 -11.64 9.13
N PHE A 157 2.94 -11.18 10.28
CA PHE A 157 3.62 -12.03 11.24
C PHE A 157 2.70 -12.84 12.14
N ASN A 158 1.42 -12.50 12.28
CA ASN A 158 0.52 -13.26 13.16
C ASN A 158 0.35 -14.71 12.72
N GLU A 159 0.33 -15.02 11.43
CA GLU A 159 0.28 -16.40 10.91
C GLU A 159 1.63 -17.15 11.04
N THR A 160 2.75 -16.41 11.05
CA THR A 160 4.11 -17.00 11.08
C THR A 160 4.72 -17.02 12.48
N TYR A 161 4.17 -16.25 13.43
CA TYR A 161 4.73 -16.14 14.78
C TYR A 161 4.67 -17.47 15.52
N GLU A 162 3.52 -18.14 15.52
CA GLU A 162 3.36 -19.46 16.16
C GLU A 162 4.25 -20.51 15.51
N ALA A 163 4.31 -20.53 14.17
CA ALA A 163 5.18 -21.44 13.44
C ALA A 163 6.67 -21.17 13.71
N ALA A 164 7.05 -19.88 13.79
CA ALA A 164 8.42 -19.50 14.13
C ALA A 164 8.78 -19.86 15.57
N LEU A 165 7.87 -19.60 16.51
CA LEU A 165 8.03 -19.93 17.91
C LEU A 165 8.13 -21.45 18.10
N LYS A 166 7.26 -22.23 17.46
CA LYS A 166 7.31 -23.71 17.47
C LYS A 166 8.66 -24.21 16.97
N ARG A 167 9.17 -23.68 15.87
CA ARG A 167 10.49 -24.03 15.31
C ARG A 167 11.64 -23.70 16.25
N ILE A 168 11.58 -22.57 16.97
CA ILE A 168 12.59 -22.18 17.97
C ILE A 168 12.53 -23.16 19.13
N VAL A 169 11.35 -23.45 19.66
CA VAL A 169 11.16 -24.39 20.76
C VAL A 169 11.64 -25.77 20.35
N GLU A 170 11.33 -26.29 19.18
CA GLU A 170 11.83 -27.56 18.67
C GLU A 170 13.35 -27.60 18.56
N LYS A 171 13.97 -26.51 18.14
CA LYS A 171 15.42 -26.40 18.02
C LYS A 171 16.13 -26.37 19.37
N GLU A 172 15.60 -25.60 20.33
CA GLU A 172 16.20 -25.40 21.66
C GLU A 172 15.91 -26.56 22.61
N SER A 173 14.87 -27.39 22.36
CA SER A 173 14.55 -28.56 23.21
C SER A 173 15.57 -29.69 23.14
N GLY A 174 16.54 -29.64 22.21
CA GLY A 174 17.63 -30.59 22.08
C GLY A 174 17.20 -31.92 21.48
N ARG A 175 18.13 -32.90 21.45
CA ARG A 175 17.93 -34.25 20.88
C ARG A 175 17.97 -35.37 21.90
N ASN A 176 18.01 -35.04 23.19
CA ASN A 176 18.20 -36.05 24.26
C ASN A 176 16.88 -36.74 24.65
N PHE A 177 15.74 -36.19 24.20
CA PHE A 177 14.41 -36.71 24.50
C PHE A 177 13.58 -36.76 23.24
N ASP A 178 12.58 -37.64 23.21
CA ASP A 178 11.49 -37.57 22.24
C ASP A 178 10.65 -36.35 22.58
N THR A 179 10.75 -35.29 21.75
CA THR A 179 10.14 -33.99 22.04
C THR A 179 8.85 -33.83 21.28
N TYR A 180 7.79 -33.45 21.99
CA TYR A 180 6.46 -33.18 21.47
C TYR A 180 6.08 -31.72 21.78
N VAL A 181 6.02 -30.87 20.75
CA VAL A 181 5.74 -29.43 20.93
C VAL A 181 4.29 -29.16 20.63
N TRP A 182 3.58 -28.60 21.61
CA TRP A 182 2.18 -28.20 21.53
C TRP A 182 1.21 -29.31 21.14
N PRO A 183 1.23 -30.45 21.84
CA PRO A 183 0.29 -31.51 21.57
C PRO A 183 -1.16 -31.02 21.81
N GLY A 184 -2.06 -31.31 20.88
CA GLY A 184 -3.43 -30.83 20.90
C GLY A 184 -3.69 -29.47 20.21
N HIS A 185 -2.62 -28.76 19.83
CA HIS A 185 -2.68 -27.54 19.02
C HIS A 185 -2.44 -27.90 17.53
N ASP A 186 -3.03 -27.18 16.57
CA ASP A 186 -2.88 -27.42 15.13
C ASP A 186 -3.25 -28.84 14.66
N GLY A 187 -4.25 -29.45 15.30
CA GLY A 187 -4.72 -30.80 14.92
C GLY A 187 -3.86 -31.95 15.46
N PHE A 188 -2.82 -31.66 16.25
CA PHE A 188 -2.07 -32.68 16.97
C PHE A 188 -2.97 -33.35 18.01
N ARG A 189 -3.14 -34.68 17.89
CA ARG A 189 -3.98 -35.44 18.82
C ARG A 189 -3.15 -35.93 20.02
N ALA A 190 -3.67 -35.82 21.24
CA ALA A 190 -3.01 -36.30 22.44
C ALA A 190 -2.63 -37.79 22.37
N GLY A 191 -3.36 -38.58 21.56
CA GLY A 191 -3.04 -40.00 21.31
C GLY A 191 -1.85 -40.25 20.38
N GLU A 192 -1.26 -39.21 19.80
CA GLU A 192 -0.05 -39.32 18.97
C GLU A 192 1.24 -39.38 19.79
N ILE A 193 1.17 -39.15 21.11
CA ILE A 193 2.30 -39.39 22.01
C ILE A 193 2.31 -40.89 22.34
N PRO A 194 3.31 -41.67 21.86
CA PRO A 194 3.34 -43.11 22.07
C PRO A 194 3.38 -43.43 23.52
N ASP A 195 2.58 -44.39 23.99
CA ASP A 195 2.66 -44.94 25.31
C ASP A 195 3.78 -46.04 25.38
N ASN A 196 5.01 -45.57 25.65
CA ASN A 196 6.18 -46.41 25.78
C ASN A 196 7.06 -45.95 26.95
N HIS A 197 8.07 -46.72 27.31
CA HIS A 197 8.99 -46.40 28.45
C HIS A 197 10.10 -45.40 28.11
N ALA A 198 10.06 -44.75 26.90
CA ALA A 198 11.02 -43.72 26.57
C ALA A 198 10.71 -42.41 27.29
N LEU A 199 11.76 -41.70 27.69
CA LEU A 199 11.63 -40.39 28.33
C LEU A 199 11.21 -39.34 27.26
N LYS A 200 10.11 -38.67 27.51
CA LYS A 200 9.51 -37.70 26.60
C LYS A 200 9.51 -36.30 27.20
N LEU A 201 9.78 -35.32 26.37
CA LEU A 201 9.61 -33.92 26.70
C LEU A 201 8.35 -33.38 25.98
N VAL A 202 7.35 -33.03 26.75
CA VAL A 202 6.09 -32.43 26.23
C VAL A 202 6.10 -30.96 26.61
N ILE A 203 6.07 -30.10 25.58
CA ILE A 203 6.00 -28.64 25.73
C ILE A 203 4.60 -28.19 25.35
N LEU A 204 3.90 -27.62 26.29
CA LEU A 204 2.52 -27.12 26.08
C LEU A 204 2.52 -25.74 25.43
N HIS A 205 1.47 -25.42 24.67
CA HIS A 205 1.25 -24.07 24.17
C HIS A 205 0.98 -23.12 25.35
N PRO A 206 1.61 -21.91 25.38
CA PRO A 206 1.42 -20.93 26.44
C PRO A 206 -0.01 -20.39 26.53
#